data_644d60dbceddc378e07873d8b71fbd8b
#
_entry.id   644d60dbceddc378e07873d8b71fbd8b
#
_cell.length_a   1.000
_cell.length_b   1.000
_cell.length_c   1.000
_cell.angle_alpha   90.00
_cell.angle_beta   90.00
_cell.angle_gamma   90.00
#
_symmetry.space_group_name_H-M   'P 1'
#
loop_
_entity.id
_entity.type
_entity.pdbx_description
1 polymer ?
#
loop_
_entity_poly.entity_id
_entity_poly.type
_entity_poly.pdbx_seq_one_letter_code
_entity_poly.pdbx_strand_id
1 'polypeptide(L)'
;MNPQPLDSDEIRLLTEIGFVAAGAAQVGRAEEIFRALVHLRPQRAFPYIGWAVAHLNAGQAQEAVSVLDRAKAAGHIGHDSAELVEIETFRGLALQMASRTAESRRALEWAAARETSSGTGRLARRLLGLELVD
;
A
#
# COMPACT_ATOMS: atom_id res chain seq x y z
N MET A 1 14.42 -16.06 -27.35
CA MET A 1 14.34 -14.61 -27.39
C MET A 1 14.03 -14.07 -25.99
N ASN A 2 14.88 -13.21 -25.48
CA ASN A 2 14.65 -12.63 -24.17
C ASN A 2 13.73 -11.43 -24.29
N PRO A 3 12.66 -11.40 -23.48
CA PRO A 3 11.82 -10.22 -23.49
C PRO A 3 12.59 -9.02 -23.01
N GLN A 4 12.34 -7.88 -23.59
CA GLN A 4 12.91 -6.64 -23.14
C GLN A 4 12.28 -6.25 -21.80
N PRO A 5 13.07 -5.78 -20.83
CA PRO A 5 12.47 -5.28 -19.60
C PRO A 5 11.64 -4.03 -19.92
N LEU A 6 10.60 -3.83 -19.14
CA LEU A 6 9.77 -2.65 -19.31
C LEU A 6 10.56 -1.40 -18.96
N ASP A 7 10.41 -0.35 -19.75
CA ASP A 7 11.04 0.92 -19.42
C ASP A 7 10.16 1.72 -18.44
N SER A 8 10.65 2.86 -18.02
CA SER A 8 9.96 3.68 -17.03
C SER A 8 8.58 4.12 -17.47
N ASP A 9 8.42 4.45 -18.75
CA ASP A 9 7.13 4.89 -19.26
C ASP A 9 6.13 3.76 -19.30
N GLU A 10 6.59 2.57 -19.66
CA GLU A 10 5.73 1.39 -19.67
C GLU A 10 5.30 1.00 -18.27
N ILE A 11 6.21 1.07 -17.30
CA ILE A 11 5.88 0.79 -15.91
C ILE A 11 4.87 1.80 -15.38
N ARG A 12 5.05 3.07 -15.73
CA ARG A 12 4.13 4.12 -15.31
C ARG A 12 2.73 3.89 -15.89
N LEU A 13 2.65 3.54 -17.18
CA LEU A 13 1.37 3.26 -17.79
C LEU A 13 0.70 2.05 -17.16
N LEU A 14 1.46 0.99 -16.95
CA LEU A 14 0.94 -0.22 -16.30
C LEU A 14 0.45 0.08 -14.90
N THR A 15 1.17 0.93 -14.16
CA THR A 15 0.78 1.37 -12.83
C THR A 15 -0.54 2.13 -12.86
N GLU A 16 -0.70 3.04 -13.83
CA GLU A 16 -1.94 3.80 -13.96
C GLU A 16 -3.12 2.87 -14.26
N ILE A 17 -2.93 1.91 -15.16
CA ILE A 17 -3.97 0.94 -15.47
C ILE A 17 -4.32 0.11 -14.23
N GLY A 18 -3.31 -0.29 -13.47
CA GLY A 18 -3.52 -1.03 -12.23
C GLY A 18 -4.35 -0.26 -11.23
N PHE A 19 -4.06 1.04 -11.06
CA PHE A 19 -4.82 1.85 -10.11
C PHE A 19 -6.24 2.14 -10.59
N VAL A 20 -6.45 2.24 -11.90
CA VAL A 20 -7.81 2.34 -12.43
C VAL A 20 -8.58 1.07 -12.09
N ALA A 21 -7.97 -0.10 -12.29
CA ALA A 21 -8.61 -1.38 -11.96
C ALA A 21 -8.91 -1.47 -10.46
N ALA A 22 -7.95 -1.03 -9.63
CA ALA A 22 -8.11 -1.05 -8.17
C ALA A 22 -9.26 -0.14 -7.74
N GLY A 23 -9.36 1.05 -8.33
CA GLY A 23 -10.43 1.98 -8.02
C GLY A 23 -11.81 1.46 -8.43
N ALA A 24 -11.85 0.60 -9.44
CA ALA A 24 -13.09 -0.03 -9.90
C ALA A 24 -13.37 -1.36 -9.19
N ALA A 25 -12.60 -1.70 -8.18
CA ALA A 25 -12.72 -2.95 -7.42
C ALA A 25 -12.56 -4.19 -8.29
N GLN A 26 -11.81 -4.08 -9.39
CA GLN A 26 -11.51 -5.20 -10.27
C GLN A 26 -10.30 -5.95 -9.71
N VAL A 27 -10.55 -6.74 -8.67
CA VAL A 27 -9.47 -7.36 -7.90
C VAL A 27 -8.57 -8.25 -8.75
N GLY A 28 -9.16 -9.10 -9.59
CA GLY A 28 -8.37 -10.01 -10.40
C GLY A 28 -7.43 -9.30 -11.34
N ARG A 29 -7.92 -8.26 -12.03
CA ARG A 29 -7.10 -7.49 -12.96
C ARG A 29 -6.02 -6.70 -12.22
N ALA A 30 -6.40 -6.04 -11.12
CA ALA A 30 -5.45 -5.28 -10.33
C ALA A 30 -4.36 -6.20 -9.78
N GLU A 31 -4.75 -7.37 -9.27
CA GLU A 31 -3.79 -8.33 -8.73
C GLU A 31 -2.77 -8.77 -9.78
N GLU A 32 -3.22 -9.11 -10.98
CA GLU A 32 -2.31 -9.51 -12.04
C GLU A 32 -1.27 -8.41 -12.32
N ILE A 33 -1.74 -7.18 -12.42
CA ILE A 33 -0.87 -6.05 -12.74
C ILE A 33 0.10 -5.78 -11.59
N PHE A 34 -0.41 -5.68 -10.36
CA PHE A 34 0.45 -5.30 -9.25
C PHE A 34 1.41 -6.41 -8.83
N ARG A 35 1.04 -7.68 -9.01
CA ARG A 35 2.00 -8.77 -8.77
C ARG A 35 3.17 -8.68 -9.73
N ALA A 36 2.91 -8.37 -11.00
CA ALA A 36 3.99 -8.16 -11.96
C ALA A 36 4.87 -6.99 -11.55
N LEU A 37 4.25 -5.89 -11.08
CA LEU A 37 5.00 -4.71 -10.65
C LEU A 37 5.82 -4.97 -9.39
N VAL A 38 5.35 -5.83 -8.49
CA VAL A 38 6.14 -6.25 -7.34
C VAL A 38 7.46 -6.89 -7.79
N HIS A 39 7.40 -7.75 -8.81
CA HIS A 39 8.61 -8.37 -9.34
C HIS A 39 9.57 -7.35 -9.95
N LEU A 40 9.02 -6.34 -10.61
CA LEU A 40 9.84 -5.33 -11.28
C LEU A 40 10.38 -4.27 -10.32
N ARG A 41 9.67 -4.03 -9.22
CA ARG A 41 10.04 -2.99 -8.25
C ARG A 41 9.83 -3.52 -6.83
N PRO A 42 10.60 -4.53 -6.41
CA PRO A 42 10.34 -5.19 -5.11
C PRO A 42 10.58 -4.31 -3.89
N GLN A 43 11.35 -3.23 -4.04
CA GLN A 43 11.63 -2.33 -2.93
C GLN A 43 10.66 -1.15 -2.85
N ARG A 44 9.68 -1.09 -3.75
CA ARG A 44 8.71 0.00 -3.75
C ARG A 44 7.40 -0.45 -3.12
N ALA A 45 6.78 0.48 -2.42
CA ALA A 45 5.51 0.21 -1.75
C ALA A 45 4.31 0.22 -2.71
N PHE A 46 4.37 1.01 -3.78
CA PHE A 46 3.18 1.28 -4.58
C PHE A 46 2.49 0.04 -5.16
N PRO A 47 3.21 -1.02 -5.59
CA PRO A 47 2.50 -2.18 -6.13
C PRO A 47 1.67 -2.90 -5.06
N TYR A 48 2.21 -3.01 -3.86
CA TYR A 48 1.48 -3.62 -2.75
C TYR A 48 0.28 -2.77 -2.34
N ILE A 49 0.47 -1.44 -2.33
CA ILE A 49 -0.61 -0.53 -1.96
C ILE A 49 -1.75 -0.61 -2.97
N GLY A 50 -1.43 -0.57 -4.27
CA GLY A 50 -2.45 -0.69 -5.30
C GLY A 50 -3.23 -2.00 -5.21
N TRP A 51 -2.52 -3.09 -4.96
CA TRP A 51 -3.12 -4.40 -4.77
C TRP A 51 -4.06 -4.41 -3.56
N ALA A 52 -3.59 -3.87 -2.43
CA ALA A 52 -4.41 -3.78 -1.22
C ALA A 52 -5.64 -2.88 -1.43
N VAL A 53 -5.47 -1.75 -2.14
CA VAL A 53 -6.58 -0.84 -2.41
C VAL A 53 -7.67 -1.54 -3.22
N ALA A 54 -7.31 -2.40 -4.16
CA ALA A 54 -8.30 -3.17 -4.91
C ALA A 54 -9.16 -4.02 -3.97
N HIS A 55 -8.52 -4.69 -3.02
CA HIS A 55 -9.25 -5.47 -2.03
C HIS A 55 -10.12 -4.60 -1.12
N LEU A 56 -9.59 -3.45 -0.69
CA LEU A 56 -10.37 -2.54 0.15
C LEU A 56 -11.62 -2.06 -0.57
N ASN A 57 -11.49 -1.70 -1.83
CA ASN A 57 -12.63 -1.25 -2.62
C ASN A 57 -13.64 -2.36 -2.88
N ALA A 58 -13.22 -3.60 -2.81
CA ALA A 58 -14.10 -4.76 -2.96
C ALA A 58 -14.68 -5.23 -1.62
N GLY A 59 -14.42 -4.51 -0.53
CA GLY A 59 -14.90 -4.87 0.78
C GLY A 59 -14.14 -6.02 1.42
N GLN A 60 -12.91 -6.28 0.97
CA GLN A 60 -12.09 -7.40 1.42
C GLN A 60 -10.93 -6.89 2.26
N ALA A 61 -11.27 -6.32 3.41
CA ALA A 61 -10.26 -5.66 4.26
C ALA A 61 -9.20 -6.64 4.77
N GLN A 62 -9.60 -7.86 5.15
CA GLN A 62 -8.64 -8.83 5.67
C GLN A 62 -7.64 -9.25 4.60
N GLU A 63 -8.10 -9.40 3.36
CA GLU A 63 -7.21 -9.71 2.24
C GLU A 63 -6.23 -8.56 2.00
N ALA A 64 -6.69 -7.33 2.14
CA ALA A 64 -5.80 -6.17 2.02
C ALA A 64 -4.71 -6.20 3.09
N VAL A 65 -5.06 -6.54 4.33
CA VAL A 65 -4.07 -6.69 5.40
C VAL A 65 -3.04 -7.75 5.01
N SER A 66 -3.50 -8.88 4.48
CA SER A 66 -2.60 -9.97 4.09
C SER A 66 -1.59 -9.53 3.02
N VAL A 67 -2.04 -8.75 2.05
CA VAL A 67 -1.15 -8.23 1.01
C VAL A 67 -0.05 -7.35 1.62
N LEU A 68 -0.43 -6.46 2.55
CA LEU A 68 0.52 -5.56 3.16
C LEU A 68 1.45 -6.26 4.15
N ASP A 69 0.95 -7.31 4.82
CA ASP A 69 1.80 -8.17 5.63
C ASP A 69 2.85 -8.87 4.77
N ARG A 70 2.47 -9.29 3.58
CA ARG A 70 3.39 -9.91 2.63
C ARG A 70 4.50 -8.94 2.23
N ALA A 71 4.16 -7.67 2.03
CA ALA A 71 5.15 -6.65 1.71
C ALA A 71 6.20 -6.53 2.81
N LYS A 72 5.77 -6.56 4.06
CA LYS A 72 6.68 -6.48 5.19
C LYS A 72 7.54 -7.73 5.32
N ALA A 73 6.95 -8.89 5.06
CA ALA A 73 7.64 -10.16 5.22
C ALA A 73 8.67 -10.42 4.11
N ALA A 74 8.48 -9.81 2.95
CA ALA A 74 9.35 -10.06 1.79
C ALA A 74 10.79 -9.59 1.98
N GLY A 75 11.00 -8.61 2.87
CA GLY A 75 12.36 -8.18 3.22
C GLY A 75 13.03 -7.24 2.24
N HIS A 76 12.31 -6.75 1.23
CA HIS A 76 12.89 -5.85 0.24
C HIS A 76 12.65 -4.37 0.57
N ILE A 77 11.77 -4.10 1.52
CA ILE A 77 11.43 -2.73 1.92
C ILE A 77 12.14 -2.43 3.23
N GLY A 78 12.96 -1.38 3.23
CA GLY A 78 13.78 -1.05 4.40
C GLY A 78 12.96 -0.61 5.60
N HIS A 79 13.48 -0.92 6.80
CA HIS A 79 12.78 -0.67 8.07
C HIS A 79 12.49 0.78 8.36
N ASP A 80 13.34 1.69 7.91
CA ASP A 80 13.16 3.12 8.19
C ASP A 80 12.90 3.90 6.90
N SER A 81 12.43 3.21 5.88
CA SER A 81 12.21 3.84 4.59
C SER A 81 10.83 4.51 4.53
N ALA A 82 10.72 5.51 3.67
CA ALA A 82 9.43 6.11 3.38
C ALA A 82 8.46 5.09 2.80
N GLU A 83 8.99 4.09 2.12
CA GLU A 83 8.17 3.00 1.57
C GLU A 83 7.46 2.24 2.68
N LEU A 84 8.16 1.95 3.78
CA LEU A 84 7.53 1.23 4.89
C LEU A 84 6.49 2.09 5.60
N VAL A 85 6.73 3.40 5.69
CA VAL A 85 5.73 4.32 6.25
C VAL A 85 4.43 4.24 5.43
N GLU A 86 4.54 4.22 4.11
CA GLU A 86 3.36 4.08 3.27
C GLU A 86 2.66 2.73 3.50
N ILE A 87 3.42 1.65 3.56
CA ILE A 87 2.85 0.32 3.81
C ILE A 87 2.10 0.32 5.15
N GLU A 88 2.71 0.82 6.21
CA GLU A 88 2.08 0.80 7.53
C GLU A 88 0.85 1.71 7.60
N THR A 89 0.85 2.82 6.88
CA THR A 89 -0.31 3.69 6.85
C THR A 89 -1.51 2.98 6.22
N PHE A 90 -1.32 2.37 5.06
CA PHE A 90 -2.40 1.64 4.40
C PHE A 90 -2.76 0.37 5.13
N ARG A 91 -1.78 -0.28 5.78
CA ARG A 91 -2.04 -1.44 6.62
C ARG A 91 -2.91 -1.04 7.81
N GLY A 92 -2.63 0.11 8.43
CA GLY A 92 -3.46 0.62 9.51
C GLY A 92 -4.89 0.87 9.07
N LEU A 93 -5.08 1.46 7.88
CA LEU A 93 -6.41 1.66 7.34
C LEU A 93 -7.13 0.32 7.11
N ALA A 94 -6.45 -0.64 6.51
CA ALA A 94 -7.01 -1.95 6.25
C ALA A 94 -7.39 -2.67 7.54
N LEU A 95 -6.52 -2.59 8.55
CA LEU A 95 -6.78 -3.18 9.85
C LEU A 95 -8.01 -2.56 10.51
N GLN A 96 -8.18 -1.25 10.38
CA GLN A 96 -9.35 -0.58 10.91
C GLN A 96 -10.61 -1.07 10.22
N MET A 97 -10.57 -1.19 8.90
CA MET A 97 -11.71 -1.68 8.13
C MET A 97 -12.00 -3.15 8.41
N ALA A 98 -11.00 -3.90 8.85
CA ALA A 98 -11.16 -5.31 9.27
C ALA A 98 -11.56 -5.43 10.74
N SER A 99 -11.84 -4.32 11.40
CA SER A 99 -12.22 -4.25 12.82
C SER A 99 -11.11 -4.72 13.77
N ARG A 100 -9.87 -4.63 13.33
CA ARG A 100 -8.70 -4.96 14.16
C ARG A 100 -8.10 -3.66 14.69
N THR A 101 -8.84 -3.01 15.57
CA THR A 101 -8.61 -1.64 16.00
C THR A 101 -7.28 -1.43 16.73
N ALA A 102 -6.93 -2.34 17.63
CA ALA A 102 -5.69 -2.19 18.40
C ALA A 102 -4.46 -2.29 17.49
N GLU A 103 -4.48 -3.23 16.56
CA GLU A 103 -3.38 -3.38 15.61
C GLU A 103 -3.31 -2.20 14.67
N SER A 104 -4.47 -1.70 14.23
CA SER A 104 -4.55 -0.51 13.40
C SER A 104 -3.87 0.67 14.09
N ARG A 105 -4.21 0.90 15.35
CA ARG A 105 -3.65 2.02 16.10
C ARG A 105 -2.13 1.91 16.20
N ARG A 106 -1.62 0.72 16.46
CA ARG A 106 -0.16 0.53 16.54
C ARG A 106 0.55 0.85 15.23
N ALA A 107 -0.04 0.39 14.11
CA ALA A 107 0.54 0.66 12.80
C ALA A 107 0.52 2.14 12.47
N LEU A 108 -0.60 2.81 12.73
CA LEU A 108 -0.75 4.22 12.43
C LEU A 108 0.13 5.10 13.33
N GLU A 109 0.27 4.73 14.60
CA GLU A 109 1.15 5.48 15.52
C GLU A 109 2.60 5.37 15.08
N TRP A 110 3.01 4.16 14.66
CA TRP A 110 4.36 3.96 14.16
C TRP A 110 4.63 4.85 12.94
N ALA A 111 3.69 4.86 11.99
CA ALA A 111 3.82 5.64 10.77
C ALA A 111 3.82 7.15 11.06
N ALA A 112 2.90 7.60 11.92
CA ALA A 112 2.78 9.01 12.24
C ALA A 112 4.02 9.56 12.94
N ALA A 113 4.69 8.74 13.73
CA ALA A 113 5.89 9.16 14.44
C ALA A 113 7.09 9.35 13.51
N ARG A 114 7.09 8.69 12.37
CA ARG A 114 8.26 8.69 11.47
C ARG A 114 8.16 9.67 10.32
N GLU A 115 6.95 10.02 9.93
CA GLU A 115 6.78 10.86 8.76
C GLU A 115 5.76 11.94 9.06
N THR A 116 6.22 13.16 9.29
CA THR A 116 5.34 14.26 9.68
C THR A 116 5.12 15.27 8.57
N SER A 117 5.94 15.23 7.53
CA SER A 117 5.88 16.23 6.48
C SER A 117 5.29 15.72 5.19
N SER A 118 5.19 14.42 5.00
CA SER A 118 4.64 13.84 3.79
C SER A 118 3.13 13.70 3.90
N GLY A 119 2.48 13.50 2.75
CA GLY A 119 1.05 13.23 2.73
C GLY A 119 0.69 11.95 3.45
N THR A 120 1.58 10.95 3.42
CA THR A 120 1.34 9.67 4.07
C THR A 120 1.33 9.82 5.59
N GLY A 121 2.29 10.54 6.14
CA GLY A 121 2.33 10.77 7.59
C GLY A 121 1.15 11.60 8.04
N ARG A 122 0.76 12.58 7.23
CA ARG A 122 -0.40 13.40 7.54
C ARG A 122 -1.68 12.55 7.55
N LEU A 123 -1.80 11.64 6.59
CA LEU A 123 -2.93 10.73 6.54
C LEU A 123 -2.98 9.85 7.79
N ALA A 124 -1.83 9.31 8.20
CA ALA A 124 -1.75 8.47 9.39
C ALA A 124 -2.22 9.24 10.62
N ARG A 125 -1.82 10.50 10.76
CA ARG A 125 -2.24 11.35 11.87
C ARG A 125 -3.73 11.59 11.87
N ARG A 126 -4.31 11.82 10.69
CA ARG A 126 -5.75 11.99 10.57
C ARG A 126 -6.50 10.75 11.00
N LEU A 127 -6.03 9.59 10.55
CA LEU A 127 -6.70 8.33 10.88
C LEU A 127 -6.63 8.04 12.38
N LEU A 128 -5.61 8.57 13.06
CA LEU A 128 -5.49 8.44 14.51
C LEU A 128 -6.26 9.51 15.27
N GLY A 129 -6.75 10.53 14.57
CA GLY A 129 -7.36 11.67 15.23
C GLY A 129 -6.37 12.61 15.88
N LEU A 130 -5.10 12.54 15.48
CA LEU A 130 -4.05 13.39 16.03
C LEU A 130 -3.90 14.71 15.30
N GLU A 131 -4.48 14.81 14.13
CA GLU A 131 -4.43 16.01 13.34
C GLU A 131 -5.61 16.87 13.71
N LEU A 132 -5.42 17.80 14.59
CA LEU A 132 -6.52 18.54 15.17
C LEU A 132 -6.84 19.78 14.40
N VAL A 133 -5.81 20.47 13.98
CA VAL A 133 -6.05 21.75 13.36
C VAL A 133 -4.98 21.99 12.36
N ASP A 134 -5.31 22.69 11.39
CA ASP A 134 -4.37 23.07 10.44
C ASP A 134 -3.62 24.23 10.66
#